data_a9a112322899979c56c58636a2ab0859
#
_entry.id   a9a112322899979c56c58636a2ab0859
#
_cell.length_a   1.000
_cell.length_b   1.000
_cell.length_c   1.000
_cell.angle_alpha   90.00
_cell.angle_beta   90.00
_cell.angle_gamma   90.00
#
_symmetry.space_group_name_H-M   'P 1'
#
loop_
_entity.id
_entity.type
_entity.pdbx_description
1 polymer ?
#
loop_
_entity_poly.entity_id
_entity_poly.type
_entity_poly.pdbx_seq_one_letter_code
_entity_poly.pdbx_strand_id
1 'polypeptide(L)'
;MIFENRPLDQLKPGDHAELKRLVTADDLLVFAVATGNHNPMHLPDTDGDGDGKPDGTAPGIFLAAMISAVLGNLLPGPGTLYHKQSVEFLGHARAGDELLATVQVLEIAATGLVRLKTEVLLLPGRKVILTGEAQVKAPQKSIRFDDADLPGLIVERHRHFKALIARAKTLPPMTTAVVAPDDTPALQGAMEAFRQGIITPILIGNAAAIRKTAESCGEDLGNVEIIDSTHPAEDAVRMAREGKAQAIMKGRLHSDALLRPMMDRDTGLRTARRMSHVFVIDVPGRAHPLLVSDAAINIAPDLAAKADITQNAIDLARAIGLELPHVGVLSAVETVSPAIPSSLDAALLSKMAERGQITGGLVDGPLGMDNALDLAAARIKGIHGRVAGHADVLIVPDLDAGNMVAKLLTHLGHAEAAGVVLGATVPVMLTSRADSAMERLASAAVAVIYTDWARRQR
;
A
#
# COMPACT_ATOMS: atom_id res chain seq x y z
N MET A 1 20.05 9.76 -17.01
CA MET A 1 21.48 10.13 -16.79
C MET A 1 22.26 9.70 -18.01
N ILE A 2 23.22 10.51 -18.47
CA ILE A 2 24.00 10.17 -19.66
C ILE A 2 25.31 9.55 -19.21
N PHE A 3 25.58 8.33 -19.69
CA PHE A 3 26.83 7.59 -19.50
C PHE A 3 27.66 7.62 -20.78
N GLU A 4 28.97 7.82 -20.64
CA GLU A 4 29.93 7.80 -21.73
C GLU A 4 31.12 6.93 -21.33
N ASN A 5 31.56 6.04 -22.23
CA ASN A 5 32.69 5.17 -21.97
C ASN A 5 34.05 5.84 -22.20
N ARG A 6 35.10 5.19 -21.69
CA ARG A 6 36.51 5.42 -22.12
C ARG A 6 36.93 4.28 -23.04
N PRO A 7 37.12 4.52 -24.34
CA PRO A 7 37.68 3.54 -25.26
C PRO A 7 39.04 3.00 -24.81
N LEU A 8 39.38 1.79 -25.29
CA LEU A 8 40.59 1.10 -24.87
C LEU A 8 41.89 1.93 -25.01
N ASP A 9 41.99 2.72 -26.08
CA ASP A 9 43.17 3.60 -26.37
C ASP A 9 43.27 4.78 -25.41
N GLN A 10 42.23 5.10 -24.67
CA GLN A 10 42.22 6.20 -23.70
C GLN A 10 42.42 5.72 -22.25
N LEU A 11 42.37 4.41 -22.01
CA LEU A 11 42.57 3.84 -20.68
C LEU A 11 44.06 3.81 -20.30
N LYS A 12 44.34 4.01 -19.00
CA LYS A 12 45.68 3.95 -18.44
C LYS A 12 45.68 3.20 -17.10
N PRO A 13 46.77 2.49 -16.76
CA PRO A 13 46.97 1.99 -15.41
C PRO A 13 46.85 3.11 -14.38
N GLY A 14 46.12 2.88 -13.30
CA GLY A 14 45.82 3.88 -12.28
C GLY A 14 44.50 4.62 -12.47
N ASP A 15 43.87 4.57 -13.65
CA ASP A 15 42.51 5.10 -13.84
C ASP A 15 41.54 4.41 -12.85
N HIS A 16 40.67 5.19 -12.22
CA HIS A 16 39.75 4.70 -11.23
C HIS A 16 38.35 5.33 -11.41
N ALA A 17 37.36 4.62 -10.91
CA ALA A 17 35.96 5.12 -10.79
C ALA A 17 35.31 4.54 -9.54
N GLU A 18 34.31 5.25 -9.04
CA GLU A 18 33.56 4.82 -7.87
C GLU A 18 32.08 5.14 -8.00
N LEU A 19 31.25 4.30 -7.38
CA LEU A 19 29.80 4.43 -7.32
C LEU A 19 29.34 4.29 -5.87
N LYS A 20 28.66 5.32 -5.38
CA LYS A 20 28.06 5.34 -4.06
C LYS A 20 26.57 4.98 -4.16
N ARG A 21 26.08 4.09 -3.32
CA ARG A 21 24.69 3.67 -3.32
C ARG A 21 24.21 3.26 -1.92
N LEU A 22 22.98 3.67 -1.57
CA LEU A 22 22.25 3.15 -0.43
C LEU A 22 21.63 1.80 -0.81
N VAL A 23 21.80 0.78 0.03
CA VAL A 23 21.10 -0.51 -0.10
C VAL A 23 19.70 -0.33 0.44
N THR A 24 18.70 -0.46 -0.41
CA THR A 24 17.32 -0.38 0.03
C THR A 24 16.73 -1.78 0.25
N ALA A 25 15.68 -1.85 1.07
CA ALA A 25 14.93 -3.09 1.25
C ALA A 25 14.29 -3.57 -0.07
N ASP A 26 13.93 -2.64 -0.97
CA ASP A 26 13.38 -2.94 -2.29
C ASP A 26 14.42 -3.54 -3.23
N ASP A 27 15.69 -3.07 -3.16
CA ASP A 27 16.80 -3.68 -3.91
C ASP A 27 16.94 -5.16 -3.59
N LEU A 28 16.84 -5.54 -2.30
CA LEU A 28 16.98 -6.92 -1.87
C LEU A 28 15.83 -7.80 -2.36
N LEU A 29 14.60 -7.28 -2.35
CA LEU A 29 13.43 -8.00 -2.88
C LEU A 29 13.52 -8.17 -4.40
N VAL A 30 13.85 -7.10 -5.13
CA VAL A 30 14.05 -7.17 -6.58
C VAL A 30 15.13 -8.17 -6.93
N PHE A 31 16.25 -8.16 -6.20
CA PHE A 31 17.35 -9.11 -6.41
C PHE A 31 16.92 -10.56 -6.12
N ALA A 32 16.18 -10.79 -5.03
CA ALA A 32 15.68 -12.12 -4.69
C ALA A 32 14.75 -12.67 -5.77
N VAL A 33 13.82 -11.85 -6.28
CA VAL A 33 12.90 -12.23 -7.36
C VAL A 33 13.66 -12.47 -8.68
N ALA A 34 14.56 -11.56 -9.05
CA ALA A 34 15.30 -11.63 -10.31
C ALA A 34 16.25 -12.84 -10.37
N THR A 35 16.82 -13.27 -9.23
CA THR A 35 17.77 -14.38 -9.16
C THR A 35 17.18 -15.70 -8.70
N GLY A 36 15.93 -15.69 -8.15
CA GLY A 36 15.32 -16.84 -7.49
C GLY A 36 15.97 -17.18 -6.13
N ASN A 37 16.77 -16.28 -5.56
CA ASN A 37 17.40 -16.49 -4.26
C ASN A 37 16.47 -16.04 -3.13
N HIS A 38 15.63 -16.95 -2.65
CA HIS A 38 14.65 -16.70 -1.59
C HIS A 38 15.17 -17.08 -0.18
N ASN A 39 16.48 -17.02 0.04
CA ASN A 39 17.04 -17.28 1.37
C ASN A 39 16.49 -16.24 2.37
N PRO A 40 15.84 -16.68 3.49
CA PRO A 40 15.25 -15.79 4.49
C PRO A 40 16.20 -14.71 5.04
N MET A 41 17.50 -15.01 5.19
CA MET A 41 18.55 -14.06 5.58
C MET A 41 18.62 -12.81 4.70
N HIS A 42 18.18 -12.91 3.43
CA HIS A 42 18.27 -11.85 2.44
C HIS A 42 16.96 -11.08 2.29
N LEU A 43 15.87 -11.56 2.92
CA LEU A 43 14.56 -10.91 2.84
C LEU A 43 14.41 -9.88 3.97
N PRO A 44 14.16 -8.60 3.66
CA PRO A 44 14.25 -7.51 4.64
C PRO A 44 13.22 -7.55 5.77
N ASP A 45 12.13 -8.29 5.60
CA ASP A 45 11.02 -8.38 6.57
C ASP A 45 10.97 -9.79 7.23
N THR A 46 12.02 -10.61 7.08
CA THR A 46 12.04 -12.01 7.53
C THR A 46 13.17 -12.23 8.54
N ASP A 47 12.86 -12.93 9.64
CA ASP A 47 13.84 -13.47 10.57
C ASP A 47 14.43 -14.75 9.93
N GLY A 48 15.66 -14.66 9.49
CA GLY A 48 16.35 -15.74 8.77
C GLY A 48 17.22 -16.59 9.64
N ASP A 49 17.65 -16.12 10.82
CA ASP A 49 18.52 -16.84 11.76
C ASP A 49 17.80 -17.27 13.04
N GLY A 50 16.54 -16.85 13.25
CA GLY A 50 15.72 -17.26 14.40
C GLY A 50 15.97 -16.44 15.67
N ASP A 51 16.57 -15.24 15.55
CA ASP A 51 16.84 -14.35 16.69
C ASP A 51 15.64 -13.46 17.08
N GLY A 52 14.55 -13.56 16.34
CA GLY A 52 13.31 -12.79 16.51
C GLY A 52 13.32 -11.42 15.83
N LYS A 53 14.32 -11.12 14.99
CA LYS A 53 14.44 -9.85 14.27
C LYS A 53 14.62 -10.06 12.76
N PRO A 54 14.11 -9.15 11.93
CA PRO A 54 14.38 -9.20 10.50
C PRO A 54 15.87 -8.98 10.17
N ASP A 55 16.42 -9.78 9.25
CA ASP A 55 17.84 -9.72 8.88
C ASP A 55 18.16 -8.71 7.80
N GLY A 56 17.52 -8.83 6.64
CA GLY A 56 17.73 -7.94 5.50
C GLY A 56 19.19 -7.84 5.06
N THR A 57 19.97 -8.92 5.20
CA THR A 57 21.40 -8.96 4.81
C THR A 57 21.51 -9.05 3.28
N ALA A 58 22.28 -8.14 2.67
CA ALA A 58 22.50 -8.15 1.24
C ALA A 58 23.28 -9.42 0.81
N PRO A 59 22.80 -10.15 -0.23
CA PRO A 59 23.56 -11.27 -0.80
C PRO A 59 24.96 -10.82 -1.24
N GLY A 60 25.98 -11.66 -1.02
CA GLY A 60 27.35 -11.32 -1.46
C GLY A 60 27.43 -10.99 -2.94
N ILE A 61 26.68 -11.70 -3.78
CA ILE A 61 26.63 -11.45 -5.23
C ILE A 61 25.93 -10.10 -5.55
N PHE A 62 25.02 -9.61 -4.71
CA PHE A 62 24.50 -8.23 -4.84
C PHE A 62 25.62 -7.18 -4.70
N LEU A 63 26.57 -7.39 -3.77
CA LEU A 63 27.74 -6.52 -3.63
C LEU A 63 28.63 -6.57 -4.88
N ALA A 64 28.83 -7.77 -5.44
CA ALA A 64 29.58 -7.94 -6.69
C ALA A 64 28.85 -7.31 -7.90
N ALA A 65 27.52 -7.29 -7.92
CA ALA A 65 26.73 -6.62 -8.96
C ALA A 65 26.95 -5.09 -8.96
N MET A 66 27.26 -4.47 -7.81
CA MET A 66 27.62 -3.05 -7.77
C MET A 66 28.95 -2.77 -8.49
N ILE A 67 29.92 -3.69 -8.44
CA ILE A 67 31.15 -3.61 -9.23
C ILE A 67 30.81 -3.62 -10.72
N SER A 68 29.87 -4.51 -11.13
CA SER A 68 29.39 -4.55 -12.51
C SER A 68 28.80 -3.21 -12.96
N ALA A 69 28.07 -2.52 -12.09
CA ALA A 69 27.54 -1.20 -12.40
C ALA A 69 28.65 -0.17 -12.61
N VAL A 70 29.73 -0.18 -11.81
CA VAL A 70 30.88 0.70 -12.04
C VAL A 70 31.55 0.43 -13.37
N LEU A 71 31.77 -0.86 -13.67
CA LEU A 71 32.45 -1.27 -14.91
C LEU A 71 31.61 -0.98 -16.16
N GLY A 72 30.31 -1.19 -16.09
CA GLY A 72 29.40 -1.01 -17.23
C GLY A 72 28.96 0.46 -17.46
N ASN A 73 28.95 1.27 -16.41
CA ASN A 73 28.43 2.63 -16.51
C ASN A 73 29.53 3.71 -16.47
N LEU A 74 30.68 3.43 -15.80
CA LEU A 74 31.66 4.47 -15.47
C LEU A 74 33.07 4.19 -16.05
N LEU A 75 33.67 3.00 -15.76
CA LEU A 75 35.03 2.70 -16.16
C LEU A 75 35.24 1.19 -16.42
N PRO A 76 35.49 0.74 -17.64
CA PRO A 76 35.57 1.46 -18.90
C PRO A 76 34.26 2.14 -19.34
N GLY A 77 33.09 1.71 -18.83
CA GLY A 77 31.79 2.30 -19.13
C GLY A 77 30.98 1.53 -20.21
N PRO A 78 29.97 2.15 -20.83
CA PRO A 78 29.09 1.53 -21.80
C PRO A 78 29.83 0.71 -22.87
N GLY A 79 29.34 -0.52 -23.13
CA GLY A 79 29.96 -1.44 -24.07
C GLY A 79 31.03 -2.35 -23.48
N THR A 80 31.33 -2.25 -22.18
CA THR A 80 32.25 -3.16 -21.47
C THR A 80 31.62 -4.53 -21.29
N LEU A 81 32.40 -5.58 -21.54
CA LEU A 81 31.99 -6.97 -21.34
C LEU A 81 32.92 -7.68 -20.34
N TYR A 82 32.30 -8.33 -19.34
CA TYR A 82 33.04 -9.20 -18.40
C TYR A 82 33.68 -10.38 -19.10
N HIS A 83 34.93 -10.65 -18.72
CA HIS A 83 35.64 -11.88 -19.09
C HIS A 83 35.88 -12.78 -17.88
N LYS A 84 36.31 -12.19 -16.74
CA LYS A 84 36.55 -12.92 -15.49
C LYS A 84 36.38 -12.02 -14.30
N GLN A 85 35.93 -12.58 -13.17
CA GLN A 85 35.88 -11.91 -11.85
C GLN A 85 36.29 -12.91 -10.76
N SER A 86 37.19 -12.48 -9.89
CA SER A 86 37.38 -13.09 -8.56
C SER A 86 36.81 -12.18 -7.50
N VAL A 87 36.24 -12.75 -6.45
CA VAL A 87 35.72 -12.01 -5.29
C VAL A 87 36.02 -12.75 -4.00
N GLU A 88 36.34 -12.00 -2.98
CA GLU A 88 36.44 -12.43 -1.59
C GLU A 88 35.53 -11.56 -0.75
N PHE A 89 34.64 -12.19 0.03
CA PHE A 89 33.68 -11.52 0.90
C PHE A 89 34.28 -11.40 2.31
N LEU A 90 34.58 -10.18 2.73
CA LEU A 90 35.22 -9.85 4.02
C LEU A 90 34.23 -9.33 5.06
N GLY A 91 32.98 -9.11 4.67
CA GLY A 91 31.93 -8.62 5.54
C GLY A 91 30.57 -8.62 4.85
N HIS A 92 29.58 -8.09 5.56
CA HIS A 92 28.20 -8.05 5.13
C HIS A 92 27.70 -6.60 5.10
N ALA A 93 26.67 -6.34 4.30
CA ALA A 93 25.87 -5.14 4.32
C ALA A 93 24.39 -5.49 4.55
N ARG A 94 23.61 -4.54 5.05
CA ARG A 94 22.17 -4.69 5.30
C ARG A 94 21.39 -3.59 4.58
N ALA A 95 20.08 -3.77 4.49
CA ALA A 95 19.20 -2.70 4.08
C ALA A 95 19.38 -1.48 5.01
N GLY A 96 19.57 -0.29 4.43
CA GLY A 96 19.91 0.94 5.13
C GLY A 96 21.39 1.31 5.12
N ASP A 97 22.27 0.40 4.77
CA ASP A 97 23.71 0.66 4.66
C ASP A 97 24.05 1.42 3.37
N GLU A 98 25.02 2.32 3.47
CA GLU A 98 25.55 3.06 2.34
C GLU A 98 26.88 2.43 1.89
N LEU A 99 26.98 2.07 0.61
CA LEU A 99 28.13 1.39 0.03
C LEU A 99 28.85 2.24 -1.00
N LEU A 100 30.15 2.01 -1.12
CA LEU A 100 31.02 2.57 -2.14
C LEU A 100 31.70 1.44 -2.91
N ALA A 101 31.28 1.22 -4.15
CA ALA A 101 31.96 0.30 -5.06
C ALA A 101 33.04 1.05 -5.83
N THR A 102 34.26 0.50 -5.88
CA THR A 102 35.42 1.13 -6.55
C THR A 102 36.08 0.14 -7.51
N VAL A 103 36.58 0.67 -8.63
CA VAL A 103 37.40 -0.07 -9.57
C VAL A 103 38.64 0.75 -9.91
N GLN A 104 39.79 0.08 -10.12
CA GLN A 104 41.04 0.71 -10.56
C GLN A 104 41.74 -0.15 -11.61
N VAL A 105 42.10 0.47 -12.72
CA VAL A 105 42.86 -0.22 -13.79
C VAL A 105 44.25 -0.57 -13.27
N LEU A 106 44.58 -1.87 -13.31
CA LEU A 106 45.92 -2.38 -12.95
C LEU A 106 46.77 -2.56 -14.19
N GLU A 107 46.21 -3.16 -15.26
CA GLU A 107 46.98 -3.56 -16.44
C GLU A 107 46.07 -3.61 -17.68
N ILE A 108 46.63 -3.30 -18.82
CA ILE A 108 46.01 -3.41 -20.13
C ILE A 108 46.82 -4.37 -20.96
N ALA A 109 46.28 -5.57 -21.24
CA ALA A 109 46.96 -6.59 -22.01
C ALA A 109 46.97 -6.24 -23.52
N ALA A 110 47.96 -6.76 -24.26
CA ALA A 110 48.04 -6.62 -25.71
C ALA A 110 46.81 -7.21 -26.45
N THR A 111 46.08 -8.12 -25.82
CA THR A 111 44.83 -8.69 -26.32
C THR A 111 43.62 -7.76 -26.23
N GLY A 112 43.78 -6.59 -25.60
CA GLY A 112 42.69 -5.64 -25.34
C GLY A 112 41.85 -5.96 -24.08
N LEU A 113 42.30 -6.96 -23.28
CA LEU A 113 41.73 -7.21 -21.96
C LEU A 113 42.31 -6.25 -20.93
N VAL A 114 41.45 -5.69 -20.10
CA VAL A 114 41.80 -4.77 -19.00
C VAL A 114 41.59 -5.50 -17.68
N ARG A 115 42.63 -5.53 -16.85
CA ARG A 115 42.57 -6.08 -15.49
C ARG A 115 42.38 -4.92 -14.49
N LEU A 116 41.39 -5.04 -13.61
CA LEU A 116 41.06 -4.02 -12.63
C LEU A 116 40.99 -4.62 -11.23
N LYS A 117 41.53 -3.88 -10.25
CA LYS A 117 41.21 -4.10 -8.83
C LYS A 117 39.78 -3.66 -8.57
N THR A 118 39.04 -4.42 -7.76
CA THR A 118 37.64 -4.15 -7.42
C THR A 118 37.44 -4.26 -5.93
N GLU A 119 36.75 -3.30 -5.33
CA GLU A 119 36.42 -3.27 -3.90
C GLU A 119 35.01 -2.73 -3.67
N VAL A 120 34.35 -3.21 -2.61
CA VAL A 120 33.15 -2.59 -2.06
C VAL A 120 33.41 -2.26 -0.59
N LEU A 121 33.15 -1.03 -0.23
CA LEU A 121 33.37 -0.50 1.11
C LEU A 121 32.03 -0.12 1.76
N LEU A 122 31.92 -0.38 3.06
CA LEU A 122 30.81 0.06 3.90
C LEU A 122 31.10 1.46 4.45
N LEU A 123 30.19 2.40 4.27
CA LEU A 123 30.29 3.77 4.77
C LEU A 123 29.54 3.93 6.11
N PRO A 124 29.92 4.94 6.95
CA PRO A 124 30.94 5.97 6.71
C PRO A 124 32.39 5.50 7.00
N GLY A 125 32.60 4.36 7.64
CA GLY A 125 33.90 3.91 8.11
C GLY A 125 34.88 3.45 7.03
N ARG A 126 34.49 3.42 5.73
CA ARG A 126 35.26 2.89 4.58
C ARG A 126 35.85 1.48 4.82
N LYS A 127 35.09 0.64 5.55
CA LYS A 127 35.49 -0.74 5.80
C LYS A 127 35.32 -1.56 4.53
N VAL A 128 36.38 -2.20 4.03
CA VAL A 128 36.30 -3.10 2.89
C VAL A 128 35.51 -4.35 3.29
N ILE A 129 34.42 -4.63 2.57
CA ILE A 129 33.55 -5.81 2.79
C ILE A 129 33.59 -6.78 1.62
N LEU A 130 34.13 -6.37 0.46
CA LEU A 130 34.42 -7.21 -0.70
C LEU A 130 35.67 -6.70 -1.38
N THR A 131 36.53 -7.62 -1.80
CA THR A 131 37.72 -7.31 -2.62
C THR A 131 37.87 -8.36 -3.72
N GLY A 132 38.58 -8.00 -4.80
CA GLY A 132 38.86 -8.92 -5.90
C GLY A 132 39.44 -8.26 -7.13
N GLU A 133 39.47 -9.02 -8.24
CA GLU A 133 39.93 -8.51 -9.52
C GLU A 133 38.96 -8.90 -10.65
N ALA A 134 38.72 -7.91 -11.53
CA ALA A 134 37.99 -8.10 -12.77
C ALA A 134 38.92 -8.13 -13.97
N GLN A 135 38.57 -8.94 -14.96
CA GLN A 135 39.09 -8.84 -16.33
C GLN A 135 37.93 -8.49 -17.25
N VAL A 136 38.04 -7.44 -18.01
CA VAL A 136 36.98 -6.99 -18.90
C VAL A 136 37.53 -6.70 -20.30
N LYS A 137 36.68 -6.86 -21.30
CA LYS A 137 36.98 -6.39 -22.66
C LYS A 137 36.42 -4.96 -22.77
N ALA A 138 37.32 -4.00 -22.90
CA ALA A 138 36.94 -2.61 -23.06
C ALA A 138 36.45 -2.31 -24.48
N PRO A 139 35.50 -1.41 -24.66
CA PRO A 139 35.06 -0.99 -25.99
C PRO A 139 36.17 -0.25 -26.73
N GLN A 140 36.20 -0.41 -28.06
CA GLN A 140 37.17 0.25 -28.93
C GLN A 140 36.73 1.58 -29.49
N LYS A 141 35.41 1.90 -29.35
CA LYS A 141 34.78 3.13 -29.87
C LYS A 141 34.09 3.86 -28.73
N SER A 142 33.97 5.17 -28.88
CA SER A 142 33.12 5.97 -27.98
C SER A 142 31.65 5.54 -28.13
N ILE A 143 31.00 5.28 -26.97
CA ILE A 143 29.60 4.91 -26.83
C ILE A 143 28.99 5.85 -25.79
N ARG A 144 27.85 6.44 -26.15
CA ARG A 144 27.05 7.27 -25.24
C ARG A 144 25.68 6.62 -25.08
N PHE A 145 25.24 6.46 -23.84
CA PHE A 145 23.97 5.85 -23.47
C PHE A 145 23.19 6.75 -22.50
N ASP A 146 21.89 6.91 -22.75
CA ASP A 146 20.98 7.61 -21.84
C ASP A 146 20.08 6.57 -21.16
N ASP A 147 20.03 6.59 -19.82
CA ASP A 147 19.19 5.68 -19.04
C ASP A 147 17.73 6.14 -18.90
N ALA A 148 17.35 7.25 -19.55
CA ALA A 148 15.99 7.78 -19.52
C ALA A 148 14.92 6.79 -20.03
N ASP A 149 15.33 5.83 -20.88
CA ASP A 149 14.45 4.81 -21.44
C ASP A 149 14.34 3.53 -20.60
N LEU A 150 15.07 3.45 -19.45
CA LEU A 150 14.93 2.31 -18.57
C LEU A 150 13.59 2.35 -17.82
N PRO A 151 12.83 1.24 -17.80
CA PRO A 151 11.56 1.19 -17.07
C PRO A 151 11.79 1.34 -15.56
N GLY A 152 10.92 2.08 -14.90
CA GLY A 152 10.84 2.10 -13.44
C GLY A 152 10.33 0.75 -12.91
N LEU A 153 10.86 0.31 -11.76
CA LEU A 153 10.36 -0.84 -11.04
C LEU A 153 9.68 -0.38 -9.76
N ILE A 154 8.48 -0.89 -9.52
CA ILE A 154 7.73 -0.68 -8.28
C ILE A 154 7.65 -2.03 -7.57
N VAL A 155 8.14 -2.08 -6.32
CA VAL A 155 8.00 -3.27 -5.47
C VAL A 155 6.69 -3.17 -4.73
N GLU A 156 5.77 -4.09 -5.03
CA GLU A 156 4.50 -4.19 -4.34
C GLU A 156 4.70 -4.71 -2.91
N ARG A 157 4.29 -3.92 -1.93
CA ARG A 157 4.29 -4.29 -0.52
C ARG A 157 3.00 -3.85 0.12
N HIS A 158 2.32 -4.74 0.80
CA HIS A 158 1.15 -4.42 1.64
C HIS A 158 1.58 -3.75 2.95
N ARG A 159 2.41 -2.70 2.84
CA ARG A 159 3.11 -2.09 3.96
C ARG A 159 2.16 -1.36 4.91
N HIS A 160 1.17 -0.69 4.34
CA HIS A 160 0.21 0.06 5.13
C HIS A 160 -0.75 -0.87 5.85
N PHE A 161 -1.23 -1.92 5.20
CA PHE A 161 -2.12 -2.90 5.82
C PHE A 161 -1.41 -3.68 6.92
N LYS A 162 -0.16 -4.09 6.73
CA LYS A 162 0.64 -4.71 7.80
C LYS A 162 0.75 -3.81 9.04
N ALA A 163 1.00 -2.51 8.85
CA ALA A 163 1.07 -1.54 9.95
C ALA A 163 -0.28 -1.35 10.65
N LEU A 164 -1.39 -1.25 9.90
CA LEU A 164 -2.73 -1.15 10.47
C LEU A 164 -3.13 -2.40 11.25
N ILE A 165 -2.84 -3.59 10.73
CA ILE A 165 -3.07 -4.87 11.41
C ILE A 165 -2.24 -4.94 12.70
N ALA A 166 -0.95 -4.60 12.65
CA ALA A 166 -0.10 -4.58 13.83
C ALA A 166 -0.64 -3.63 14.92
N ARG A 167 -1.12 -2.44 14.52
CA ARG A 167 -1.76 -1.50 15.44
C ARG A 167 -3.07 -2.04 16.02
N ALA A 168 -3.93 -2.65 15.19
CA ALA A 168 -5.20 -3.20 15.64
C ALA A 168 -5.01 -4.31 16.70
N LYS A 169 -3.96 -5.14 16.58
CA LYS A 169 -3.61 -6.18 17.57
C LYS A 169 -3.28 -5.63 18.97
N THR A 170 -2.92 -4.36 19.09
CA THR A 170 -2.66 -3.71 20.39
C THR A 170 -3.93 -3.22 21.07
N LEU A 171 -5.07 -3.28 20.40
CA LEU A 171 -6.37 -2.84 20.89
C LEU A 171 -7.19 -4.05 21.40
N PRO A 172 -8.17 -3.82 22.29
CA PRO A 172 -9.08 -4.89 22.70
C PRO A 172 -9.84 -5.48 21.50
N PRO A 173 -10.00 -6.81 21.43
CA PRO A 173 -10.76 -7.46 20.37
C PRO A 173 -12.20 -6.93 20.31
N MET A 174 -12.68 -6.66 19.10
CA MET A 174 -14.01 -6.10 18.89
C MET A 174 -15.03 -7.20 18.63
N THR A 175 -16.08 -7.29 19.45
CA THR A 175 -17.18 -8.24 19.21
C THR A 175 -17.88 -7.91 17.88
N THR A 176 -17.84 -8.84 16.95
CA THR A 176 -18.27 -8.63 15.55
C THR A 176 -19.31 -9.65 15.14
N ALA A 177 -20.48 -9.19 14.71
CA ALA A 177 -21.49 -10.03 14.08
C ALA A 177 -21.10 -10.34 12.62
N VAL A 178 -20.76 -11.58 12.33
CA VAL A 178 -20.36 -12.05 10.99
C VAL A 178 -21.57 -12.64 10.29
N VAL A 179 -22.05 -11.97 9.25
CA VAL A 179 -23.34 -12.26 8.61
C VAL A 179 -23.16 -13.24 7.46
N ALA A 180 -23.79 -14.41 7.53
CA ALA A 180 -23.76 -15.47 6.52
C ALA A 180 -22.34 -15.86 6.08
N PRO A 181 -21.46 -16.31 6.98
CA PRO A 181 -20.09 -16.75 6.63
C PRO A 181 -20.10 -18.23 6.18
N ASP A 182 -20.93 -18.55 5.19
CA ASP A 182 -21.13 -19.89 4.65
C ASP A 182 -20.39 -20.15 3.34
N ASP A 183 -19.34 -19.35 3.06
CA ASP A 183 -18.32 -19.60 2.04
C ASP A 183 -16.91 -19.52 2.64
N THR A 184 -15.96 -20.18 2.00
CA THR A 184 -14.57 -20.28 2.48
C THR A 184 -13.91 -18.90 2.68
N PRO A 185 -13.97 -17.93 1.75
CA PRO A 185 -13.30 -16.65 1.95
C PRO A 185 -13.87 -15.84 3.13
N ALA A 186 -15.19 -15.86 3.32
CA ALA A 186 -15.80 -15.10 4.41
C ALA A 186 -15.47 -15.72 5.78
N LEU A 187 -15.56 -17.06 5.88
CA LEU A 187 -15.27 -17.76 7.10
C LEU A 187 -13.80 -17.65 7.48
N GLN A 188 -12.89 -17.94 6.54
CA GLN A 188 -11.46 -17.83 6.76
C GLN A 188 -11.01 -16.41 7.13
N GLY A 189 -11.58 -15.39 6.47
CA GLY A 189 -11.29 -13.99 6.82
C GLY A 189 -11.71 -13.62 8.25
N ALA A 190 -12.88 -14.07 8.69
CA ALA A 190 -13.36 -13.86 10.06
C ALA A 190 -12.51 -14.63 11.09
N MET A 191 -12.18 -15.89 10.82
CA MET A 191 -11.38 -16.74 11.70
C MET A 191 -9.93 -16.26 11.76
N GLU A 192 -9.38 -15.75 10.68
CA GLU A 192 -8.05 -15.13 10.69
C GLU A 192 -8.01 -13.87 11.56
N ALA A 193 -9.02 -12.99 11.43
CA ALA A 193 -9.13 -11.82 12.29
C ALA A 193 -9.31 -12.19 13.79
N PHE A 194 -9.96 -13.33 14.06
CA PHE A 194 -10.08 -13.89 15.41
C PHE A 194 -8.72 -14.41 15.93
N ARG A 195 -8.02 -15.25 15.17
CA ARG A 195 -6.69 -15.77 15.54
C ARG A 195 -5.68 -14.65 15.79
N GLN A 196 -5.79 -13.57 15.02
CA GLN A 196 -4.95 -12.39 15.20
C GLN A 196 -5.33 -11.52 16.42
N GLY A 197 -6.42 -11.86 17.13
CA GLY A 197 -6.88 -11.11 18.29
C GLY A 197 -7.51 -9.75 17.97
N ILE A 198 -7.95 -9.56 16.72
CA ILE A 198 -8.56 -8.30 16.26
C ILE A 198 -10.07 -8.26 16.54
N ILE A 199 -10.77 -9.38 16.32
CA ILE A 199 -12.20 -9.49 16.59
C ILE A 199 -12.53 -10.70 17.48
N THR A 200 -13.68 -10.63 18.12
CA THR A 200 -14.39 -11.79 18.69
C THR A 200 -15.62 -12.03 17.84
N PRO A 201 -15.61 -13.02 16.93
CA PRO A 201 -16.70 -13.21 15.99
C PRO A 201 -17.90 -13.90 16.62
N ILE A 202 -19.11 -13.50 16.22
CA ILE A 202 -20.38 -14.21 16.38
C ILE A 202 -20.87 -14.54 14.98
N LEU A 203 -20.88 -15.81 14.61
CA LEU A 203 -21.25 -16.27 13.27
C LEU A 203 -22.77 -16.40 13.18
N ILE A 204 -23.41 -15.67 12.28
CA ILE A 204 -24.89 -15.62 12.17
C ILE A 204 -25.31 -16.11 10.77
N GLY A 205 -26.12 -17.15 10.70
CA GLY A 205 -26.60 -17.72 9.44
C GLY A 205 -27.01 -19.18 9.60
N ASN A 206 -27.07 -19.93 8.50
CA ASN A 206 -27.35 -21.36 8.56
C ASN A 206 -26.19 -22.10 9.25
N ALA A 207 -26.44 -22.55 10.49
CA ALA A 207 -25.41 -23.16 11.32
C ALA A 207 -24.82 -24.44 10.70
N ALA A 208 -25.66 -25.25 10.01
CA ALA A 208 -25.17 -26.44 9.34
C ALA A 208 -24.27 -26.11 8.14
N ALA A 209 -24.63 -25.09 7.36
CA ALA A 209 -23.83 -24.65 6.23
C ALA A 209 -22.47 -24.05 6.71
N ILE A 210 -22.46 -23.24 7.78
CA ILE A 210 -21.24 -22.67 8.38
C ILE A 210 -20.30 -23.79 8.84
N ARG A 211 -20.81 -24.80 9.57
CA ARG A 211 -20.00 -25.94 10.04
C ARG A 211 -19.45 -26.76 8.87
N LYS A 212 -20.28 -27.04 7.86
CA LYS A 212 -19.83 -27.72 6.65
C LYS A 212 -18.73 -26.98 5.92
N THR A 213 -18.85 -25.65 5.83
CA THR A 213 -17.80 -24.80 5.23
C THR A 213 -16.50 -24.89 6.04
N ALA A 214 -16.59 -24.82 7.38
CA ALA A 214 -15.44 -24.98 8.27
C ALA A 214 -14.70 -26.31 8.05
N GLU A 215 -15.46 -27.43 8.03
CA GLU A 215 -14.91 -28.76 7.75
C GLU A 215 -14.22 -28.81 6.39
N SER A 216 -14.85 -28.25 5.35
CA SER A 216 -14.33 -28.29 3.99
C SER A 216 -13.03 -27.48 3.78
N CYS A 217 -12.82 -26.43 4.56
CA CYS A 217 -11.62 -25.58 4.48
C CYS A 217 -10.63 -25.81 5.65
N GLY A 218 -10.90 -26.79 6.53
CA GLY A 218 -10.03 -27.14 7.65
C GLY A 218 -9.98 -26.10 8.77
N GLU A 219 -11.02 -25.27 8.90
CA GLU A 219 -11.13 -24.27 9.97
C GLU A 219 -11.69 -24.90 11.27
N ASP A 220 -10.95 -24.72 12.36
CA ASP A 220 -11.45 -25.08 13.70
C ASP A 220 -12.22 -23.90 14.30
N LEU A 221 -13.54 -24.08 14.46
CA LEU A 221 -14.40 -23.06 15.04
C LEU A 221 -14.26 -22.97 16.58
N GLY A 222 -13.70 -23.98 17.22
CA GLY A 222 -13.53 -24.01 18.67
C GLY A 222 -14.78 -23.63 19.46
N ASN A 223 -14.66 -22.59 20.30
CA ASN A 223 -15.77 -22.05 21.11
C ASN A 223 -16.43 -20.80 20.48
N VAL A 224 -16.27 -20.56 19.18
CA VAL A 224 -16.92 -19.44 18.49
C VAL A 224 -18.42 -19.62 18.51
N GLU A 225 -19.15 -18.58 18.93
CA GLU A 225 -20.60 -18.57 18.98
C GLU A 225 -21.20 -18.62 17.58
N ILE A 226 -22.13 -19.55 17.35
CA ILE A 226 -22.88 -19.68 16.09
C ILE A 226 -24.36 -19.52 16.39
N ILE A 227 -24.99 -18.53 15.77
CA ILE A 227 -26.44 -18.29 15.85
C ILE A 227 -27.08 -18.80 14.57
N ASP A 228 -27.90 -19.83 14.70
CA ASP A 228 -28.69 -20.34 13.57
C ASP A 228 -29.81 -19.35 13.22
N SER A 229 -29.80 -18.85 12.00
CA SER A 229 -30.73 -17.80 11.56
C SER A 229 -31.07 -17.92 10.08
N THR A 230 -32.36 -17.69 9.78
CA THR A 230 -32.87 -17.53 8.41
C THR A 230 -32.85 -16.06 7.95
N HIS A 231 -32.61 -15.10 8.89
CA HIS A 231 -32.57 -13.67 8.64
C HIS A 231 -31.30 -13.07 9.26
N PRO A 232 -30.09 -13.51 8.82
CA PRO A 232 -28.86 -13.19 9.52
C PRO A 232 -28.50 -11.69 9.51
N ALA A 233 -28.94 -10.94 8.51
CA ALA A 233 -28.69 -9.50 8.44
C ALA A 233 -29.50 -8.72 9.48
N GLU A 234 -30.78 -9.06 9.63
CA GLU A 234 -31.70 -8.46 10.62
C GLU A 234 -31.25 -8.79 12.05
N ASP A 235 -30.81 -10.02 12.28
CA ASP A 235 -30.31 -10.44 13.59
C ASP A 235 -29.00 -9.73 13.95
N ALA A 236 -28.08 -9.57 13.01
CA ALA A 236 -26.84 -8.80 13.22
C ALA A 236 -27.13 -7.32 13.55
N VAL A 237 -28.07 -6.70 12.82
CA VAL A 237 -28.51 -5.33 13.08
C VAL A 237 -29.12 -5.20 14.48
N ARG A 238 -30.00 -6.13 14.85
CA ARG A 238 -30.59 -6.17 16.20
C ARG A 238 -29.52 -6.29 17.28
N MET A 239 -28.56 -7.21 17.12
CA MET A 239 -27.45 -7.39 18.06
C MET A 239 -26.59 -6.13 18.20
N ALA A 240 -26.32 -5.44 17.09
CA ALA A 240 -25.61 -4.16 17.14
C ALA A 240 -26.38 -3.08 17.90
N ARG A 241 -27.70 -2.98 17.70
CA ARG A 241 -28.57 -2.06 18.45
C ARG A 241 -28.61 -2.36 19.95
N GLU A 242 -28.61 -3.64 20.31
CA GLU A 242 -28.61 -4.10 21.71
C GLU A 242 -27.23 -3.99 22.37
N GLY A 243 -26.20 -3.54 21.64
CA GLY A 243 -24.83 -3.42 22.13
C GLY A 243 -24.10 -4.78 22.28
N LYS A 244 -24.70 -5.87 21.79
CA LYS A 244 -24.09 -7.22 21.80
C LYS A 244 -23.02 -7.39 20.72
N ALA A 245 -23.09 -6.62 19.64
CA ALA A 245 -22.07 -6.53 18.61
C ALA A 245 -21.61 -5.08 18.45
N GLN A 246 -20.32 -4.90 18.33
CA GLN A 246 -19.67 -3.59 18.18
C GLN A 246 -19.34 -3.25 16.72
N ALA A 247 -19.44 -4.25 15.84
CA ALA A 247 -19.31 -4.14 14.40
C ALA A 247 -20.09 -5.24 13.70
N ILE A 248 -20.31 -5.05 12.40
CA ILE A 248 -20.88 -6.07 11.52
C ILE A 248 -19.86 -6.39 10.42
N MET A 249 -19.65 -7.65 10.11
CA MET A 249 -18.84 -8.11 8.98
C MET A 249 -19.72 -8.84 7.98
N LYS A 250 -19.66 -8.43 6.73
CA LYS A 250 -20.41 -9.05 5.63
C LYS A 250 -19.74 -10.35 5.19
N GLY A 251 -20.50 -11.44 5.17
CA GLY A 251 -20.11 -12.71 4.54
C GLY A 251 -20.69 -12.87 3.13
N ARG A 252 -21.27 -14.06 2.86
CA ARG A 252 -21.81 -14.45 1.56
C ARG A 252 -23.24 -13.96 1.35
N LEU A 253 -23.44 -12.67 1.22
CA LEU A 253 -24.72 -12.10 0.82
C LEU A 253 -24.52 -10.89 -0.09
N HIS A 254 -25.56 -10.47 -0.80
CA HIS A 254 -25.52 -9.22 -1.56
C HIS A 254 -25.46 -8.04 -0.59
N SER A 255 -24.73 -6.98 -0.95
CA SER A 255 -24.60 -5.79 -0.11
C SER A 255 -25.96 -5.17 0.23
N ASP A 256 -26.88 -5.14 -0.73
CA ASP A 256 -28.26 -4.64 -0.52
C ASP A 256 -29.01 -5.40 0.56
N ALA A 257 -28.82 -6.72 0.67
CA ALA A 257 -29.47 -7.53 1.68
C ALA A 257 -28.99 -7.19 3.10
N LEU A 258 -27.73 -6.77 3.25
CA LEU A 258 -27.18 -6.27 4.52
C LEU A 258 -27.57 -4.81 4.77
N LEU A 259 -27.45 -3.96 3.75
CA LEU A 259 -27.68 -2.53 3.91
C LEU A 259 -29.12 -2.17 4.17
N ARG A 260 -30.08 -2.93 3.59
CA ARG A 260 -31.52 -2.68 3.76
C ARG A 260 -31.97 -2.65 5.23
N PRO A 261 -31.74 -3.69 6.05
CA PRO A 261 -32.10 -3.63 7.47
C PRO A 261 -31.31 -2.60 8.25
N MET A 262 -30.07 -2.31 7.88
CA MET A 262 -29.27 -1.25 8.53
C MET A 262 -29.85 0.15 8.31
N MET A 263 -30.41 0.41 7.12
CA MET A 263 -30.98 1.70 6.75
C MET A 263 -32.42 1.92 7.18
N ASP A 264 -33.06 0.90 7.78
CA ASP A 264 -34.42 1.05 8.32
C ASP A 264 -34.47 2.19 9.34
N ARG A 265 -35.60 2.95 9.34
CA ARG A 265 -35.74 4.12 10.20
C ARG A 265 -35.89 3.78 11.67
N ASP A 266 -36.64 2.73 11.96
CA ASP A 266 -37.07 2.40 13.32
C ASP A 266 -36.20 1.32 13.96
N THR A 267 -35.75 0.37 13.14
CA THR A 267 -35.02 -0.84 13.57
C THR A 267 -33.58 -0.90 13.07
N GLY A 268 -33.14 0.05 12.27
CA GLY A 268 -31.80 0.09 11.68
C GLY A 268 -30.73 0.69 12.57
N LEU A 269 -29.60 1.01 11.96
CA LEU A 269 -28.39 1.56 12.64
C LEU A 269 -28.11 3.03 12.27
N ARG A 270 -29.12 3.75 11.79
CA ARG A 270 -28.98 5.12 11.35
C ARG A 270 -28.59 6.06 12.50
N THR A 271 -27.73 7.02 12.19
CA THR A 271 -27.41 8.16 13.05
C THR A 271 -27.91 9.45 12.38
N ALA A 272 -27.58 10.60 12.96
CA ALA A 272 -27.81 11.91 12.32
C ALA A 272 -26.96 12.08 11.04
N ARG A 273 -25.87 11.34 10.90
CA ARG A 273 -24.96 11.38 9.75
C ARG A 273 -25.32 10.32 8.71
N ARG A 274 -25.20 10.66 7.44
CA ARG A 274 -25.43 9.72 6.33
C ARG A 274 -24.41 8.57 6.37
N MET A 275 -24.89 7.35 6.15
CA MET A 275 -23.98 6.21 5.95
C MET A 275 -23.24 6.35 4.63
N SER A 276 -21.94 6.10 4.64
CA SER A 276 -21.10 6.09 3.45
C SER A 276 -20.03 5.01 3.55
N HIS A 277 -19.62 4.51 2.39
CA HIS A 277 -18.53 3.55 2.29
C HIS A 277 -17.21 4.26 2.03
N VAL A 278 -16.15 3.87 2.75
CA VAL A 278 -14.79 4.33 2.51
C VAL A 278 -13.92 3.15 2.17
N PHE A 279 -13.29 3.17 1.01
CA PHE A 279 -12.15 2.32 0.72
C PHE A 279 -10.89 2.92 1.29
N VAL A 280 -10.10 2.12 2.00
CA VAL A 280 -8.71 2.38 2.36
C VAL A 280 -7.86 1.53 1.43
N ILE A 281 -7.10 2.16 0.57
CA ILE A 281 -6.40 1.50 -0.54
C ILE A 281 -4.89 1.59 -0.32
N ASP A 282 -4.23 0.43 -0.22
CA ASP A 282 -2.77 0.31 -0.14
C ASP A 282 -2.18 0.35 -1.55
N VAL A 283 -1.94 1.57 -2.05
CA VAL A 283 -1.39 1.79 -3.41
C VAL A 283 0.13 1.68 -3.36
N PRO A 284 0.75 0.82 -4.19
CA PRO A 284 2.21 0.70 -4.26
C PRO A 284 2.91 2.06 -4.47
N GLY A 285 3.98 2.30 -3.72
CA GLY A 285 4.81 3.51 -3.86
C GLY A 285 4.27 4.77 -3.15
N ARG A 286 3.07 4.76 -2.59
CA ARG A 286 2.56 5.90 -1.80
C ARG A 286 3.08 5.88 -0.36
N ALA A 287 3.24 7.08 0.22
CA ALA A 287 3.67 7.24 1.61
C ALA A 287 2.57 6.87 2.61
N HIS A 288 1.30 7.05 2.24
CA HIS A 288 0.10 6.79 3.05
C HIS A 288 -0.96 6.06 2.23
N PRO A 289 -1.87 5.30 2.87
CA PRO A 289 -3.02 4.75 2.17
C PRO A 289 -3.84 5.86 1.50
N LEU A 290 -4.43 5.54 0.35
CA LEU A 290 -5.37 6.43 -0.33
C LEU A 290 -6.79 6.05 0.08
N LEU A 291 -7.59 7.02 0.53
CA LEU A 291 -8.99 6.80 0.84
C LEU A 291 -9.87 7.26 -0.33
N VAL A 292 -10.87 6.46 -0.68
CA VAL A 292 -11.85 6.79 -1.74
C VAL A 292 -13.26 6.62 -1.22
N SER A 293 -14.11 7.65 -1.34
CA SER A 293 -15.50 7.66 -0.84
C SER A 293 -16.43 8.57 -1.69
N ASP A 294 -17.71 8.23 -1.90
CA ASP A 294 -18.38 6.97 -1.61
C ASP A 294 -18.36 6.10 -2.87
N ALA A 295 -18.01 4.85 -2.72
CA ALA A 295 -17.84 3.96 -3.86
C ALA A 295 -18.74 2.71 -3.81
N ALA A 296 -19.74 2.67 -2.87
CA ALA A 296 -20.57 1.47 -2.69
C ALA A 296 -22.01 1.70 -2.20
N ILE A 297 -22.39 2.87 -1.72
CA ILE A 297 -23.69 3.09 -1.07
C ILE A 297 -24.52 4.19 -1.73
N ASN A 298 -23.98 5.40 -1.84
CA ASN A 298 -24.73 6.56 -2.29
C ASN A 298 -24.63 6.71 -3.82
N ILE A 299 -25.72 6.40 -4.54
CA ILE A 299 -25.73 6.37 -6.01
C ILE A 299 -25.40 7.75 -6.60
N ALA A 300 -26.20 8.76 -6.27
CA ALA A 300 -26.04 10.14 -6.73
C ALA A 300 -26.22 11.06 -5.52
N PRO A 301 -25.20 11.22 -4.66
CA PRO A 301 -25.32 12.00 -3.45
C PRO A 301 -25.48 13.50 -3.76
N ASP A 302 -26.41 14.14 -3.11
CA ASP A 302 -26.54 15.61 -3.08
C ASP A 302 -25.44 16.25 -2.22
N LEU A 303 -25.38 17.58 -2.20
CA LEU A 303 -24.37 18.32 -1.43
C LEU A 303 -24.39 17.97 0.07
N ALA A 304 -25.56 17.80 0.66
CA ALA A 304 -25.68 17.46 2.09
C ALA A 304 -25.14 16.06 2.37
N ALA A 305 -25.47 15.09 1.52
CA ALA A 305 -24.91 13.75 1.58
C ALA A 305 -23.39 13.74 1.37
N LYS A 306 -22.89 14.53 0.41
CA LYS A 306 -21.43 14.67 0.15
C LYS A 306 -20.70 15.31 1.35
N ALA A 307 -21.30 16.23 2.08
CA ALA A 307 -20.72 16.77 3.30
C ALA A 307 -20.52 15.69 4.37
N ASP A 308 -21.53 14.85 4.59
CA ASP A 308 -21.44 13.72 5.52
C ASP A 308 -20.44 12.66 5.06
N ILE A 309 -20.42 12.33 3.75
CA ILE A 309 -19.44 11.42 3.12
C ILE A 309 -18.01 11.94 3.36
N THR A 310 -17.79 13.23 3.12
CA THR A 310 -16.50 13.88 3.33
C THR A 310 -16.07 13.80 4.80
N GLN A 311 -16.98 14.09 5.73
CA GLN A 311 -16.68 14.04 7.16
C GLN A 311 -16.37 12.61 7.63
N ASN A 312 -17.12 11.59 7.16
CA ASN A 312 -16.84 10.20 7.48
C ASN A 312 -15.44 9.78 7.00
N ALA A 313 -15.06 10.18 5.79
CA ALA A 313 -13.75 9.86 5.23
C ALA A 313 -12.61 10.57 5.98
N ILE A 314 -12.79 11.83 6.39
CA ILE A 314 -11.86 12.58 7.25
C ILE A 314 -11.70 11.88 8.60
N ASP A 315 -12.78 11.50 9.25
CA ASP A 315 -12.77 10.84 10.55
C ASP A 315 -12.01 9.51 10.47
N LEU A 316 -12.20 8.75 9.40
CA LEU A 316 -11.45 7.51 9.17
C LEU A 316 -9.96 7.78 8.91
N ALA A 317 -9.63 8.74 8.06
CA ALA A 317 -8.25 9.12 7.76
C ALA A 317 -7.50 9.50 9.04
N ARG A 318 -8.13 10.27 9.92
CA ARG A 318 -7.58 10.63 11.24
C ARG A 318 -7.43 9.41 12.15
N ALA A 319 -8.41 8.53 12.16
CA ALA A 319 -8.36 7.31 12.97
C ALA A 319 -7.18 6.43 12.59
N ILE A 320 -6.87 6.28 11.30
CA ILE A 320 -5.73 5.48 10.84
C ILE A 320 -4.37 6.18 10.96
N GLY A 321 -4.34 7.46 11.37
CA GLY A 321 -3.11 8.17 11.74
C GLY A 321 -2.75 9.41 10.92
N LEU A 322 -3.62 9.88 10.03
CA LEU A 322 -3.43 11.14 9.31
C LEU A 322 -3.98 12.29 10.18
N GLU A 323 -3.12 13.07 10.82
CA GLU A 323 -3.55 14.14 11.74
C GLU A 323 -4.41 15.21 11.05
N LEU A 324 -4.03 15.60 9.85
CA LEU A 324 -4.71 16.61 9.03
C LEU A 324 -4.79 16.12 7.57
N PRO A 325 -5.73 15.20 7.23
CA PRO A 325 -5.82 14.64 5.89
C PRO A 325 -6.16 15.70 4.85
N HIS A 326 -5.51 15.59 3.68
CA HIS A 326 -5.77 16.38 2.50
C HIS A 326 -6.87 15.71 1.66
N VAL A 327 -8.00 16.40 1.52
CA VAL A 327 -9.19 15.87 0.84
C VAL A 327 -9.39 16.55 -0.50
N GLY A 328 -9.17 15.81 -1.58
CA GLY A 328 -9.47 16.25 -2.94
C GLY A 328 -10.91 15.89 -3.33
N VAL A 329 -11.73 16.88 -3.62
CA VAL A 329 -13.08 16.66 -4.13
C VAL A 329 -13.03 16.63 -5.66
N LEU A 330 -13.30 15.45 -6.23
CA LEU A 330 -13.07 15.17 -7.64
C LEU A 330 -14.18 15.71 -8.53
N SER A 331 -13.74 16.22 -9.66
CA SER A 331 -14.58 16.58 -10.81
C SER A 331 -13.82 16.30 -12.12
N ALA A 332 -14.51 16.32 -13.23
CA ALA A 332 -13.89 16.20 -14.55
C ALA A 332 -13.03 17.42 -14.95
N VAL A 333 -13.24 18.55 -14.25
CA VAL A 333 -12.56 19.83 -14.53
C VAL A 333 -12.14 20.50 -13.22
N GLU A 334 -11.12 21.34 -13.29
CA GLU A 334 -10.59 22.10 -12.16
C GLU A 334 -11.26 23.46 -11.95
N THR A 335 -12.11 23.87 -12.88
CA THR A 335 -12.83 25.14 -12.84
C THR A 335 -14.28 24.93 -12.46
N VAL A 336 -14.84 25.86 -11.69
CA VAL A 336 -16.24 25.83 -11.31
C VAL A 336 -17.13 26.12 -12.53
N SER A 337 -17.93 25.13 -12.92
CA SER A 337 -18.81 25.23 -14.10
C SER A 337 -20.23 24.80 -13.75
N PRO A 338 -21.25 25.64 -14.01
CA PRO A 338 -22.65 25.25 -13.81
C PRO A 338 -23.11 24.05 -14.65
N ALA A 339 -22.42 23.79 -15.77
CA ALA A 339 -22.71 22.65 -16.63
C ALA A 339 -22.21 21.31 -16.06
N ILE A 340 -21.36 21.35 -15.03
CA ILE A 340 -20.76 20.17 -14.40
C ILE A 340 -21.09 20.21 -12.89
N PRO A 341 -22.19 19.58 -12.45
CA PRO A 341 -22.66 19.66 -11.06
C PRO A 341 -21.61 19.27 -10.03
N SER A 342 -20.75 18.28 -10.33
CA SER A 342 -19.66 17.87 -9.44
C SER A 342 -18.67 18.99 -9.13
N SER A 343 -18.45 19.92 -10.07
CA SER A 343 -17.58 21.08 -9.85
C SER A 343 -18.19 22.10 -8.88
N LEU A 344 -19.51 22.25 -8.90
CA LEU A 344 -20.24 23.12 -7.97
C LEU A 344 -20.18 22.50 -6.56
N ASP A 345 -20.51 21.23 -6.42
CA ASP A 345 -20.46 20.53 -5.13
C ASP A 345 -19.05 20.59 -4.53
N ALA A 346 -18.01 20.39 -5.34
CA ALA A 346 -16.62 20.45 -4.90
C ALA A 346 -16.25 21.82 -4.34
N ALA A 347 -16.61 22.91 -5.03
CA ALA A 347 -16.37 24.27 -4.57
C ALA A 347 -17.14 24.58 -3.27
N LEU A 348 -18.37 24.08 -3.15
CA LEU A 348 -19.19 24.27 -1.96
C LEU A 348 -18.63 23.49 -0.77
N LEU A 349 -18.19 22.25 -0.95
CA LEU A 349 -17.57 21.44 0.10
C LEU A 349 -16.26 22.05 0.59
N SER A 350 -15.43 22.57 -0.30
CA SER A 350 -14.22 23.34 0.06
C SER A 350 -14.60 24.55 0.93
N LYS A 351 -15.62 25.31 0.53
CA LYS A 351 -16.11 26.46 1.33
C LYS A 351 -16.74 26.04 2.66
N MET A 352 -17.46 24.92 2.71
CA MET A 352 -18.01 24.37 3.96
C MET A 352 -16.89 23.99 4.94
N ALA A 353 -15.79 23.42 4.46
CA ALA A 353 -14.62 23.13 5.30
C ALA A 353 -13.95 24.41 5.81
N GLU A 354 -13.75 25.41 4.96
CA GLU A 354 -13.23 26.73 5.37
C GLU A 354 -14.09 27.41 6.45
N ARG A 355 -15.41 27.17 6.42
CA ARG A 355 -16.38 27.70 7.40
C ARG A 355 -16.58 26.83 8.63
N GLY A 356 -15.86 25.71 8.76
CA GLY A 356 -15.97 24.80 9.89
C GLY A 356 -17.23 23.92 9.92
N GLN A 357 -17.95 23.80 8.79
CA GLN A 357 -19.07 22.86 8.64
C GLN A 357 -18.57 21.42 8.39
N ILE A 358 -17.38 21.29 7.81
CA ILE A 358 -16.58 20.06 7.71
C ILE A 358 -15.29 20.33 8.47
N THR A 359 -14.87 19.41 9.34
CA THR A 359 -13.76 19.65 10.27
C THR A 359 -12.74 18.53 10.26
N GLY A 360 -11.51 18.81 10.72
CA GLY A 360 -10.46 17.82 10.92
C GLY A 360 -9.66 17.44 9.69
N GLY A 361 -9.87 18.12 8.55
CA GLY A 361 -9.10 17.93 7.31
C GLY A 361 -9.04 19.21 6.49
N LEU A 362 -8.17 19.22 5.49
CA LEU A 362 -8.12 20.27 4.47
C LEU A 362 -8.88 19.79 3.24
N VAL A 363 -9.95 20.48 2.87
CA VAL A 363 -10.80 20.12 1.73
C VAL A 363 -10.62 21.12 0.61
N ASP A 364 -10.33 20.65 -0.59
CA ASP A 364 -10.19 21.47 -1.79
C ASP A 364 -10.80 20.80 -3.02
N GLY A 365 -11.29 21.60 -3.94
CA GLY A 365 -11.89 21.17 -5.19
C GLY A 365 -12.66 22.33 -5.89
N PRO A 366 -12.99 22.14 -7.17
CA PRO A 366 -12.88 20.90 -7.96
C PRO A 366 -11.44 20.56 -8.38
N LEU A 367 -11.10 19.28 -8.32
CA LEU A 367 -9.81 18.74 -8.77
C LEU A 367 -10.04 17.59 -9.74
N GLY A 368 -9.23 17.53 -10.79
CA GLY A 368 -9.09 16.33 -11.62
C GLY A 368 -8.27 15.26 -10.86
N MET A 369 -8.43 14.00 -11.21
CA MET A 369 -7.71 12.89 -10.57
C MET A 369 -6.18 13.07 -10.60
N ASP A 370 -5.65 13.53 -11.75
CA ASP A 370 -4.22 13.77 -11.96
C ASP A 370 -3.69 14.87 -11.03
N ASN A 371 -4.35 16.02 -11.02
CA ASN A 371 -3.89 17.14 -10.20
C ASN A 371 -4.25 17.02 -8.69
N ALA A 372 -5.14 16.12 -8.31
CA ALA A 372 -5.34 15.77 -6.92
C ALA A 372 -4.17 14.94 -6.36
N LEU A 373 -3.57 14.06 -7.17
CA LEU A 373 -2.59 13.07 -6.74
C LEU A 373 -1.14 13.38 -7.15
N ASP A 374 -0.93 14.19 -8.20
CA ASP A 374 0.38 14.50 -8.76
C ASP A 374 0.65 16.01 -8.72
N LEU A 375 1.68 16.38 -7.95
CA LEU A 375 2.10 17.76 -7.78
C LEU A 375 2.61 18.39 -9.09
N ALA A 376 3.23 17.60 -9.98
CA ALA A 376 3.69 18.10 -11.26
C ALA A 376 2.52 18.44 -12.17
N ALA A 377 1.49 17.58 -12.21
CA ALA A 377 0.24 17.84 -12.95
C ALA A 377 -0.48 19.07 -12.40
N ALA A 378 -0.57 19.24 -11.08
CA ALA A 378 -1.15 20.40 -10.45
C ALA A 378 -0.44 21.71 -10.87
N ARG A 379 0.91 21.70 -10.84
CA ARG A 379 1.74 22.86 -11.23
C ARG A 379 1.58 23.22 -12.70
N ILE A 380 1.57 22.23 -13.60
CA ILE A 380 1.37 22.45 -15.05
C ILE A 380 0.04 23.13 -15.31
N LYS A 381 -1.02 22.73 -14.60
CA LYS A 381 -2.36 23.32 -14.71
C LYS A 381 -2.54 24.63 -13.93
N GLY A 382 -1.48 25.12 -13.25
CA GLY A 382 -1.52 26.36 -12.47
C GLY A 382 -2.40 26.28 -11.22
N ILE A 383 -2.66 25.07 -10.70
CA ILE A 383 -3.46 24.87 -9.51
C ILE A 383 -2.54 25.00 -8.30
N HIS A 384 -2.86 25.96 -7.43
CA HIS A 384 -2.10 26.25 -6.23
C HIS A 384 -2.98 25.94 -5.01
N GLY A 385 -2.40 25.29 -4.01
CA GLY A 385 -3.12 24.93 -2.81
C GLY A 385 -2.37 23.91 -1.96
N ARG A 386 -2.90 23.59 -0.80
CA ARG A 386 -2.31 22.61 0.12
C ARG A 386 -2.73 21.18 -0.20
N VAL A 387 -3.80 21.00 -0.97
CA VAL A 387 -4.39 19.69 -1.28
C VAL A 387 -3.96 19.18 -2.66
N ALA A 388 -3.92 20.07 -3.65
CA ALA A 388 -3.55 19.70 -5.02
C ALA A 388 -2.16 19.05 -5.06
N GLY A 389 -2.08 17.86 -5.64
CA GLY A 389 -0.89 17.01 -5.70
C GLY A 389 -0.59 16.21 -4.42
N HIS A 390 -1.38 16.37 -3.36
CA HIS A 390 -1.12 15.78 -2.05
C HIS A 390 -2.34 15.08 -1.43
N ALA A 391 -3.41 14.83 -2.20
CA ALA A 391 -4.62 14.26 -1.66
C ALA A 391 -4.41 12.87 -1.03
N ASP A 392 -4.84 12.73 0.22
CA ASP A 392 -4.90 11.48 0.99
C ASP A 392 -6.30 10.84 0.86
N VAL A 393 -7.31 11.68 0.64
CA VAL A 393 -8.72 11.30 0.53
C VAL A 393 -9.29 11.86 -0.76
N LEU A 394 -9.97 11.02 -1.52
CA LEU A 394 -10.69 11.39 -2.73
C LEU A 394 -12.20 11.26 -2.50
N ILE A 395 -12.92 12.37 -2.62
CA ILE A 395 -14.39 12.37 -2.65
C ILE A 395 -14.83 12.39 -4.10
N VAL A 396 -15.49 11.31 -4.52
CA VAL A 396 -15.92 11.12 -5.90
C VAL A 396 -17.29 11.74 -6.16
N PRO A 397 -17.63 12.06 -7.44
CA PRO A 397 -18.90 12.67 -7.78
C PRO A 397 -20.13 11.81 -7.46
N ASP A 398 -20.02 10.51 -7.73
CA ASP A 398 -21.10 9.53 -7.63
C ASP A 398 -20.56 8.11 -7.46
N LEU A 399 -21.47 7.15 -7.31
CA LEU A 399 -21.16 5.73 -7.11
C LEU A 399 -20.36 5.14 -8.25
N ASP A 400 -20.73 5.45 -9.49
CA ASP A 400 -20.10 4.86 -10.67
C ASP A 400 -18.63 5.28 -10.76
N ALA A 401 -18.35 6.57 -10.61
CA ALA A 401 -16.99 7.09 -10.59
C ALA A 401 -16.16 6.45 -9.45
N GLY A 402 -16.71 6.36 -8.24
CA GLY A 402 -16.02 5.78 -7.09
C GLY A 402 -15.72 4.29 -7.25
N ASN A 403 -16.69 3.53 -7.71
CA ASN A 403 -16.53 2.09 -7.93
C ASN A 403 -15.52 1.78 -9.05
N MET A 404 -15.58 2.56 -10.17
CA MET A 404 -14.61 2.41 -11.27
C MET A 404 -13.19 2.75 -10.82
N VAL A 405 -13.00 3.85 -10.08
CA VAL A 405 -11.69 4.24 -9.54
C VAL A 405 -11.13 3.16 -8.60
N ALA A 406 -11.93 2.69 -7.65
CA ALA A 406 -11.48 1.64 -6.73
C ALA A 406 -11.08 0.36 -7.49
N LYS A 407 -11.89 -0.08 -8.45
CA LYS A 407 -11.58 -1.26 -9.26
C LYS A 407 -10.38 -1.06 -10.18
N LEU A 408 -10.19 0.13 -10.75
CA LEU A 408 -9.00 0.45 -11.53
C LEU A 408 -7.74 0.32 -10.69
N LEU A 409 -7.74 0.88 -9.48
CA LEU A 409 -6.60 0.81 -8.57
C LEU A 409 -6.31 -0.62 -8.12
N THR A 410 -7.33 -1.42 -7.80
CA THR A 410 -7.13 -2.81 -7.35
C THR A 410 -6.74 -3.76 -8.48
N HIS A 411 -7.32 -3.64 -9.68
CA HIS A 411 -7.07 -4.60 -10.75
C HIS A 411 -5.93 -4.23 -11.71
N LEU A 412 -5.70 -2.94 -11.96
CA LEU A 412 -4.62 -2.46 -12.82
C LEU A 412 -3.49 -1.80 -12.04
N GLY A 413 -3.80 -1.17 -10.91
CA GLY A 413 -2.81 -0.53 -10.04
C GLY A 413 -2.20 -1.49 -9.02
N HIS A 414 -2.59 -2.77 -9.03
CA HIS A 414 -2.11 -3.81 -8.09
C HIS A 414 -2.22 -3.40 -6.61
N ALA A 415 -3.19 -2.54 -6.30
CA ALA A 415 -3.44 -2.10 -4.94
C ALA A 415 -4.38 -3.07 -4.22
N GLU A 416 -4.22 -3.21 -2.91
CA GLU A 416 -5.21 -3.88 -2.05
C GLU A 416 -6.16 -2.86 -1.42
N ALA A 417 -7.42 -3.26 -1.18
CA ALA A 417 -8.44 -2.38 -0.63
C ALA A 417 -9.15 -2.98 0.58
N ALA A 418 -9.23 -2.22 1.65
CA ALA A 418 -10.09 -2.49 2.79
C ALA A 418 -11.35 -1.61 2.71
N GLY A 419 -12.53 -2.17 3.02
CA GLY A 419 -13.80 -1.45 2.88
C GLY A 419 -14.57 -1.39 4.19
N VAL A 420 -14.94 -0.15 4.61
CA VAL A 420 -15.71 0.07 5.84
C VAL A 420 -16.83 1.08 5.60
N VAL A 421 -18.04 0.75 6.08
CA VAL A 421 -19.19 1.67 6.12
C VAL A 421 -19.20 2.40 7.44
N LEU A 422 -19.31 3.70 7.37
CA LEU A 422 -19.36 4.64 8.51
C LEU A 422 -20.67 5.43 8.48
N GLY A 423 -20.91 6.23 9.56
CA GLY A 423 -22.16 6.98 9.71
C GLY A 423 -23.31 6.14 10.31
N ALA A 424 -23.09 4.86 10.56
CA ALA A 424 -23.96 4.00 11.36
C ALA A 424 -23.55 4.02 12.83
N THR A 425 -24.39 3.45 13.73
CA THR A 425 -24.07 3.33 15.16
C THR A 425 -22.85 2.48 15.46
N VAL A 426 -22.54 1.53 14.55
CA VAL A 426 -21.33 0.69 14.55
C VAL A 426 -20.74 0.64 13.15
N PRO A 427 -19.41 0.48 12.99
CA PRO A 427 -18.80 0.30 11.67
C PRO A 427 -19.21 -1.04 11.05
N VAL A 428 -19.29 -1.07 9.73
CA VAL A 428 -19.62 -2.30 8.99
C VAL A 428 -18.55 -2.59 7.95
N MET A 429 -17.93 -3.75 8.07
CA MET A 429 -16.95 -4.25 7.10
C MET A 429 -17.69 -4.78 5.88
N LEU A 430 -17.64 -4.02 4.79
CA LEU A 430 -18.34 -4.33 3.55
C LEU A 430 -17.34 -4.84 2.51
N THR A 431 -16.99 -6.11 2.62
CA THR A 431 -16.03 -6.76 1.72
C THR A 431 -16.71 -7.29 0.45
N SER A 432 -15.96 -7.31 -0.66
CA SER A 432 -16.38 -7.98 -1.89
C SER A 432 -16.23 -9.50 -1.76
N ARG A 433 -16.92 -10.26 -2.61
CA ARG A 433 -16.75 -11.72 -2.68
C ARG A 433 -15.36 -12.11 -3.20
N ALA A 434 -14.75 -11.24 -4.00
CA ALA A 434 -13.42 -11.45 -4.58
C ALA A 434 -12.27 -11.03 -3.66
N ASP A 435 -12.57 -10.41 -2.49
CA ASP A 435 -11.52 -9.89 -1.60
C ASP A 435 -10.71 -11.02 -0.99
N SER A 436 -9.42 -10.83 -0.95
CA SER A 436 -8.42 -11.73 -0.34
C SER A 436 -8.60 -11.81 1.19
N ALA A 437 -7.96 -12.80 1.79
CA ALA A 437 -7.91 -12.90 3.26
C ALA A 437 -7.24 -11.65 3.90
N MET A 438 -6.24 -11.08 3.24
CA MET A 438 -5.55 -9.87 3.69
C MET A 438 -6.48 -8.65 3.68
N GLU A 439 -7.25 -8.44 2.62
CA GLU A 439 -8.20 -7.32 2.51
C GLU A 439 -9.31 -7.40 3.56
N ARG A 440 -9.80 -8.62 3.84
CA ARG A 440 -10.78 -8.85 4.92
C ARG A 440 -10.19 -8.57 6.30
N LEU A 441 -8.97 -9.02 6.54
CA LEU A 441 -8.24 -8.77 7.78
C LEU A 441 -7.95 -7.27 7.95
N ALA A 442 -7.54 -6.59 6.90
CA ALA A 442 -7.31 -5.15 6.89
C ALA A 442 -8.61 -4.37 7.16
N SER A 443 -9.75 -4.79 6.59
CA SER A 443 -11.05 -4.20 6.88
C SER A 443 -11.43 -4.33 8.37
N ALA A 444 -11.14 -5.49 8.97
CA ALA A 444 -11.34 -5.69 10.41
C ALA A 444 -10.43 -4.79 11.24
N ALA A 445 -9.15 -4.68 10.88
CA ALA A 445 -8.20 -3.82 11.57
C ALA A 445 -8.61 -2.33 11.49
N VAL A 446 -9.02 -1.86 10.32
CA VAL A 446 -9.51 -0.49 10.10
C VAL A 446 -10.74 -0.21 10.96
N ALA A 447 -11.71 -1.14 11.01
CA ALA A 447 -12.93 -0.99 11.81
C ALA A 447 -12.64 -0.91 13.31
N VAL A 448 -11.72 -1.74 13.83
CA VAL A 448 -11.29 -1.73 15.24
C VAL A 448 -10.60 -0.40 15.58
N ILE A 449 -9.66 0.03 14.74
CA ILE A 449 -8.92 1.29 14.92
C ILE A 449 -9.89 2.48 14.91
N TYR A 450 -10.85 2.51 13.98
CA TYR A 450 -11.87 3.56 13.92
C TYR A 450 -12.75 3.57 15.18
N THR A 451 -13.19 2.40 15.64
CA THR A 451 -14.04 2.31 16.84
C THR A 451 -13.33 2.80 18.09
N ASP A 452 -12.06 2.45 18.28
CA ASP A 452 -11.25 2.93 19.39
C ASP A 452 -11.05 4.45 19.32
N TRP A 453 -10.71 4.96 18.14
CA TRP A 453 -10.56 6.39 17.90
C TRP A 453 -11.87 7.15 18.17
N ALA A 454 -13.00 6.69 17.65
CA ALA A 454 -14.30 7.34 17.83
C ALA A 454 -14.76 7.38 19.30
N ARG A 455 -14.41 6.35 20.10
CA ARG A 455 -14.66 6.35 21.55
C ARG A 455 -13.85 7.41 22.29
N ARG A 456 -12.64 7.69 21.86
CA ARG A 456 -11.77 8.73 22.48
C ARG A 456 -12.18 10.15 22.10
N GLN A 457 -13.01 10.34 21.08
CA GLN A 457 -13.52 11.66 20.66
C GLN A 457 -14.83 12.04 21.38
N ARG A 458 -15.50 11.07 22.01
CA ARG A 458 -16.71 11.29 22.86
C ARG A 458 -16.32 11.69 24.27
#